data_8c078084e16fe4ae466e6f41c349514c
#
_entry.id   8c078084e16fe4ae466e6f41c349514c
#
_cell.length_a   1.000
_cell.length_b   1.000
_cell.length_c   1.000
_cell.angle_alpha   90.00
_cell.angle_beta   90.00
_cell.angle_gamma   90.00
#
_symmetry.space_group_name_H-M   'P 1'
#
loop_
_entity.id
_entity.type
_entity.pdbx_description
1 polymer ?
#
loop_
_entity_poly.entity_id
_entity_poly.type
_entity_poly.pdbx_seq_one_letter_code
_entity_poly.pdbx_strand_id
1 'polypeptide(L)'
;MADVIVLATADWDHPLWTNKQHTAVSLAALGHRVLYVESLGLRPPRKGAADLPRMLKRLRRVLRWPRRVQNGVWVWSPLVLPGASHPLAQRLNRFLVRRGLDLARRWLGFRSPLLWTYNPLTLEVLSLSSFAGSIYHCVDRIQAQPEMPADRIERAEQQLCQAVNVVFTTAPELQASLAPLNPHTHFFG
;
A
#
# COMPACT_ATOMS: atom_id res chain seq x y z
N MET A 1 22.24 -2.78 2.28
CA MET A 1 21.08 -2.63 3.18
C MET A 1 20.29 -1.41 2.73
N ALA A 2 18.99 -1.54 2.49
CA ALA A 2 18.12 -0.45 2.09
C ALA A 2 16.92 -0.35 3.04
N ASP A 3 16.32 0.84 3.10
CA ASP A 3 15.04 1.06 3.76
C ASP A 3 13.94 0.84 2.73
N VAL A 4 12.92 0.05 3.05
CA VAL A 4 11.81 -0.25 2.15
C VAL A 4 10.48 0.04 2.85
N ILE A 5 9.61 0.77 2.17
CA ILE A 5 8.21 0.97 2.61
C ILE A 5 7.33 0.08 1.75
N VAL A 6 6.68 -0.89 2.36
CA VAL A 6 5.71 -1.78 1.71
C VAL A 6 4.31 -1.24 1.95
N LEU A 7 3.70 -0.62 0.94
CA LEU A 7 2.31 -0.16 1.00
C LEU A 7 1.38 -1.31 0.59
N ALA A 8 0.78 -1.95 1.58
CA ALA A 8 -0.02 -3.14 1.39
C ALA A 8 -1.53 -2.85 1.22
N THR A 9 -2.24 -3.82 0.68
CA THR A 9 -3.70 -3.87 0.62
C THR A 9 -4.31 -4.82 1.65
N ALA A 10 -3.48 -5.37 2.54
CA ALA A 10 -3.87 -6.29 3.61
C ALA A 10 -3.32 -5.82 4.96
N ASP A 11 -4.04 -6.12 6.04
CA ASP A 11 -3.55 -5.90 7.41
C ASP A 11 -2.53 -6.98 7.77
N TRP A 12 -1.52 -6.62 8.60
CA TRP A 12 -0.47 -7.55 9.02
C TRP A 12 -1.00 -8.75 9.79
N ASP A 13 -1.92 -8.50 10.72
CA ASP A 13 -2.51 -9.52 11.60
C ASP A 13 -3.63 -10.33 10.91
N HIS A 14 -3.71 -10.31 9.55
CA HIS A 14 -4.65 -11.13 8.82
C HIS A 14 -4.27 -12.61 8.98
N PRO A 15 -5.23 -13.53 9.29
CA PRO A 15 -4.92 -14.94 9.56
C PRO A 15 -4.32 -15.68 8.34
N LEU A 16 -4.68 -15.25 7.15
CA LEU A 16 -4.10 -15.76 5.89
C LEU A 16 -3.09 -14.75 5.36
N TRP A 17 -1.83 -15.09 5.41
CA TRP A 17 -0.78 -14.30 4.82
C TRP A 17 -0.79 -14.41 3.30
N THR A 18 -0.50 -13.31 2.66
CA THR A 18 -0.44 -13.18 1.21
C THR A 18 0.96 -12.68 0.80
N ASN A 19 1.19 -12.50 -0.48
CA ASN A 19 2.44 -11.98 -1.04
C ASN A 19 2.95 -10.73 -0.30
N LYS A 20 2.05 -9.90 0.25
CA LYS A 20 2.40 -8.64 0.91
C LYS A 20 3.25 -8.87 2.17
N GLN A 21 2.79 -9.74 3.07
CA GLN A 21 3.52 -10.09 4.30
C GLN A 21 4.78 -10.89 3.99
N HIS A 22 4.68 -11.88 3.08
CA HIS A 22 5.82 -12.68 2.66
C HIS A 22 6.94 -11.83 2.05
N THR A 23 6.62 -10.89 1.18
CA THR A 23 7.61 -9.94 0.61
C THR A 23 8.29 -9.12 1.70
N ALA A 24 7.53 -8.60 2.68
CA ALA A 24 8.12 -7.82 3.76
C ALA A 24 9.11 -8.65 4.60
N VAL A 25 8.75 -9.90 4.90
CA VAL A 25 9.62 -10.84 5.65
C VAL A 25 10.86 -11.23 4.84
N SER A 26 10.69 -11.53 3.56
CA SER A 26 11.79 -11.91 2.68
C SER A 26 12.79 -10.76 2.50
N LEU A 27 12.32 -9.53 2.32
CA LEU A 27 13.19 -8.36 2.28
C LEU A 27 13.96 -8.16 3.58
N ALA A 28 13.31 -8.37 4.73
CA ALA A 28 13.99 -8.28 6.02
C ALA A 28 15.01 -9.41 6.23
N ALA A 29 14.74 -10.62 5.76
CA ALA A 29 15.68 -11.73 5.78
C ALA A 29 16.94 -11.47 4.92
N LEU A 30 16.80 -10.68 3.85
CA LEU A 30 17.90 -10.18 3.03
C LEU A 30 18.67 -9.00 3.65
N GLY A 31 18.33 -8.61 4.90
CA GLY A 31 19.02 -7.56 5.65
C GLY A 31 18.49 -6.15 5.38
N HIS A 32 17.35 -5.98 4.71
CA HIS A 32 16.69 -4.69 4.55
C HIS A 32 15.86 -4.32 5.79
N ARG A 33 15.62 -3.01 6.02
CA ARG A 33 14.68 -2.54 7.04
C ARG A 33 13.34 -2.25 6.35
N VAL A 34 12.26 -2.83 6.85
CA VAL A 34 10.96 -2.76 6.20
C VAL A 34 9.93 -2.07 7.10
N LEU A 35 9.27 -1.04 6.58
CA LEU A 35 8.04 -0.48 7.16
C LEU A 35 6.84 -0.98 6.35
N TYR A 36 6.11 -1.93 6.92
CA TYR A 36 4.85 -2.43 6.35
C TYR A 36 3.72 -1.47 6.73
N VAL A 37 3.13 -0.84 5.73
CA VAL A 37 1.99 0.06 5.87
C VAL A 37 0.73 -0.73 5.56
N GLU A 38 -0.14 -0.88 6.56
CA GLU A 38 -1.38 -1.65 6.44
C GLU A 38 -2.38 -1.00 5.46
N SER A 39 -3.40 -1.76 5.08
CA SER A 39 -4.40 -1.37 4.10
C SER A 39 -5.02 0.01 4.39
N LEU A 40 -5.07 0.86 3.36
CA LEU A 40 -5.77 2.15 3.37
C LEU A 40 -7.30 2.02 3.27
N GLY A 41 -7.82 0.79 3.13
CA GLY A 41 -9.26 0.54 2.97
C GLY A 41 -9.74 0.93 1.58
N LEU A 42 -9.47 0.09 0.59
CA LEU A 42 -9.93 0.29 -0.80
C LEU A 42 -11.45 0.13 -0.94
N ARG A 43 -12.06 -0.72 -0.11
CA ARG A 43 -13.50 -0.97 -0.16
C ARG A 43 -14.28 0.12 0.53
N PRO A 44 -15.36 0.63 -0.09
CA PRO A 44 -16.27 1.53 0.60
C PRO A 44 -16.85 0.84 1.85
N PRO A 45 -17.09 1.56 2.95
CA PRO A 45 -17.72 0.99 4.14
C PRO A 45 -19.13 0.50 3.76
N ARG A 46 -19.45 -0.73 4.14
CA ARG A 46 -20.83 -1.24 4.03
C ARG A 46 -21.71 -0.44 5.00
N LYS A 47 -22.83 0.09 4.52
CA LYS A 47 -23.82 0.80 5.36
C LYS A 47 -24.42 -0.21 6.37
N GLY A 48 -23.98 -0.13 7.65
CA GLY A 48 -24.55 -0.95 8.72
C GLY A 48 -23.86 -0.75 10.07
N ALA A 49 -24.59 -0.93 11.18
CA ALA A 49 -24.10 -0.79 12.55
C ALA A 49 -22.94 -1.74 12.93
N ALA A 50 -22.69 -2.77 12.11
CA ALA A 50 -21.60 -3.72 12.29
C ALA A 50 -20.19 -3.12 12.05
N ASP A 51 -20.09 -1.92 11.47
CA ASP A 51 -18.79 -1.30 11.18
C ASP A 51 -18.23 -0.46 12.34
N LEU A 52 -19.05 -0.09 13.30
CA LEU A 52 -18.65 0.74 14.45
C LEU A 52 -17.53 0.08 15.30
N PRO A 53 -17.62 -1.20 15.69
CA PRO A 53 -16.54 -1.87 16.42
C PRO A 53 -15.24 -1.97 15.61
N ARG A 54 -15.37 -2.16 14.29
CA ARG A 54 -14.22 -2.20 13.36
C ARG A 54 -13.55 -0.83 13.25
N MET A 55 -14.35 0.24 13.18
CA MET A 55 -13.85 1.61 13.18
C MET A 55 -13.15 1.98 14.49
N LEU A 56 -13.71 1.63 15.66
CA LEU A 56 -13.08 1.83 16.96
C LEU A 56 -11.78 1.02 17.11
N LYS A 57 -11.77 -0.23 16.65
CA LYS A 57 -10.54 -1.06 16.63
C LYS A 57 -9.48 -0.45 15.71
N ARG A 58 -9.88 0.10 14.57
CA ARG A 58 -8.99 0.82 13.65
C ARG A 58 -8.46 2.11 14.28
N LEU A 59 -9.32 2.91 14.89
CA LEU A 59 -8.94 4.16 15.57
C LEU A 59 -7.92 3.90 16.71
N ARG A 60 -8.09 2.83 17.48
CA ARG A 60 -7.11 2.42 18.50
C ARG A 60 -5.77 1.96 17.92
N ARG A 61 -5.75 1.38 16.71
CA ARG A 61 -4.51 0.98 16.03
C ARG A 61 -3.75 2.17 15.46
N VAL A 62 -4.46 3.16 14.96
CA VAL A 62 -3.93 4.36 14.33
C VAL A 62 -3.14 5.25 15.31
N LEU A 63 -3.54 5.28 16.58
CA LEU A 63 -2.82 6.01 17.64
C LEU A 63 -1.52 5.30 18.07
N ARG A 64 -1.19 4.15 17.46
CA ARG A 64 0.04 3.43 17.78
C ARG A 64 1.13 3.81 16.78
N TRP A 65 2.28 4.17 17.31
CA TRP A 65 3.51 4.28 16.55
C TRP A 65 3.84 2.97 15.83
N PRO A 66 4.71 3.00 14.80
CA PRO A 66 5.15 1.77 14.15
C PRO A 66 5.62 0.74 15.18
N ARG A 67 4.99 -0.45 15.19
CA ARG A 67 5.36 -1.53 16.10
C ARG A 67 6.30 -2.50 15.40
N ARG A 68 7.36 -2.90 16.08
CA ARG A 68 8.24 -3.97 15.60
C ARG A 68 7.50 -5.31 15.75
N VAL A 69 7.37 -6.06 14.67
CA VAL A 69 6.67 -7.36 14.65
C VAL A 69 7.65 -8.52 14.55
N GLN A 70 8.77 -8.31 13.88
CA GLN A 70 9.90 -9.24 13.82
C GLN A 70 11.18 -8.51 13.47
N ASN A 71 12.30 -9.24 13.39
CA ASN A 71 13.59 -8.61 13.06
C ASN A 71 13.54 -7.95 11.68
N GLY A 72 13.88 -6.67 11.62
CA GLY A 72 13.87 -5.89 10.39
C GLY A 72 12.49 -5.43 9.88
N VAL A 73 11.36 -5.81 10.53
CA VAL A 73 10.01 -5.42 10.08
C VAL A 73 9.27 -4.63 11.16
N TRP A 74 8.79 -3.47 10.78
CA TRP A 74 7.85 -2.63 11.54
C TRP A 74 6.53 -2.54 10.80
N VAL A 75 5.42 -2.47 11.54
CA VAL A 75 4.06 -2.32 11.00
C VAL A 75 3.46 -1.02 11.47
N TRP A 76 2.87 -0.28 10.55
CA TRP A 76 2.14 0.95 10.82
C TRP A 76 0.77 0.95 10.14
N SER A 77 -0.26 1.30 10.92
CA SER A 77 -1.65 1.41 10.46
C SER A 77 -1.99 2.88 10.25
N PRO A 78 -2.15 3.35 9.01
CA PRO A 78 -2.49 4.74 8.71
C PRO A 78 -3.91 5.09 9.11
N LEU A 79 -4.11 6.35 9.56
CA LEU A 79 -5.45 6.91 9.76
C LEU A 79 -6.07 7.26 8.41
N VAL A 80 -7.16 6.59 8.08
CA VAL A 80 -7.96 6.89 6.90
C VAL A 80 -9.41 7.05 7.33
N LEU A 81 -9.99 8.20 7.01
CA LEU A 81 -11.39 8.50 7.28
C LEU A 81 -12.28 7.81 6.24
N PRO A 82 -13.44 7.28 6.65
CA PRO A 82 -14.44 6.78 5.72
C PRO A 82 -15.00 7.89 4.84
N GLY A 83 -15.59 7.53 3.70
CA GLY A 83 -16.17 8.52 2.77
C GLY A 83 -15.21 9.01 1.70
N ALA A 84 -14.31 8.16 1.24
CA ALA A 84 -13.29 8.46 0.21
C ALA A 84 -13.84 8.94 -1.15
N SER A 85 -15.16 8.93 -1.35
CA SER A 85 -15.82 9.53 -2.53
C SER A 85 -15.94 11.05 -2.42
N HIS A 86 -15.91 11.62 -1.21
CA HIS A 86 -16.02 13.06 -1.02
C HIS A 86 -14.65 13.75 -1.16
N PRO A 87 -14.51 14.83 -1.97
CA PRO A 87 -13.22 15.48 -2.23
C PRO A 87 -12.49 15.97 -0.97
N LEU A 88 -13.22 16.48 0.02
CA LEU A 88 -12.63 16.93 1.29
C LEU A 88 -12.05 15.75 2.09
N ALA A 89 -12.76 14.61 2.14
CA ALA A 89 -12.27 13.40 2.81
C ALA A 89 -11.02 12.87 2.11
N GLN A 90 -10.97 12.91 0.78
CA GLN A 90 -9.77 12.53 0.02
C GLN A 90 -8.56 13.44 0.33
N ARG A 91 -8.77 14.75 0.36
CA ARG A 91 -7.70 15.71 0.71
C ARG A 91 -7.19 15.47 2.13
N LEU A 92 -8.10 15.27 3.08
CA LEU A 92 -7.72 15.01 4.47
C LEU A 92 -7.01 13.66 4.62
N ASN A 93 -7.50 12.61 3.98
CA ASN A 93 -6.83 11.30 3.96
C ASN A 93 -5.42 11.38 3.36
N ARG A 94 -5.26 12.11 2.25
CA ARG A 94 -3.94 12.36 1.66
C ARG A 94 -3.01 13.05 2.66
N PHE A 95 -3.48 14.09 3.33
CA PHE A 95 -2.70 14.81 4.34
C PHE A 95 -2.31 13.88 5.51
N LEU A 96 -3.28 13.15 6.07
CA LEU A 96 -3.05 12.25 7.21
C LEU A 96 -2.06 11.13 6.89
N VAL A 97 -2.23 10.49 5.73
CA VAL A 97 -1.34 9.39 5.29
C VAL A 97 0.08 9.92 5.06
N ARG A 98 0.24 11.04 4.35
CA ARG A 98 1.55 11.65 4.08
C ARG A 98 2.26 12.04 5.37
N ARG A 99 1.59 12.80 6.24
CA ARG A 99 2.18 13.26 7.51
C ARG A 99 2.49 12.11 8.45
N GLY A 100 1.58 11.15 8.56
CA GLY A 100 1.81 9.96 9.37
C GLY A 100 2.98 9.12 8.87
N LEU A 101 3.09 8.93 7.55
CA LEU A 101 4.21 8.23 6.95
C LEU A 101 5.54 8.97 7.16
N ASP A 102 5.56 10.28 7.00
CA ASP A 102 6.75 11.11 7.23
C ASP A 102 7.21 11.03 8.70
N LEU A 103 6.28 11.03 9.64
CA LEU A 103 6.60 10.86 11.06
C LEU A 103 7.16 9.45 11.34
N ALA A 104 6.52 8.40 10.79
CA ALA A 104 6.98 7.02 10.92
C ALA A 104 8.39 6.83 10.34
N ARG A 105 8.67 7.39 9.15
CA ARG A 105 10.00 7.37 8.53
C ARG A 105 11.05 8.03 9.40
N ARG A 106 10.78 9.23 9.92
CA ARG A 106 11.70 9.98 10.78
C ARG A 106 11.98 9.23 12.07
N TRP A 107 10.93 8.67 12.68
CA TRP A 107 11.08 7.89 13.92
C TRP A 107 11.93 6.63 13.71
N LEU A 108 11.81 5.95 12.56
CA LEU A 108 12.63 4.79 12.21
C LEU A 108 14.02 5.18 11.67
N GLY A 109 14.29 6.46 11.41
CA GLY A 109 15.53 6.93 10.79
C GLY A 109 15.66 6.49 9.33
N PHE A 110 14.54 6.32 8.60
CA PHE A 110 14.54 6.02 7.17
C PHE A 110 14.80 7.31 6.38
N ARG A 111 15.93 7.37 5.66
CA ARG A 111 16.33 8.60 4.95
C ARG A 111 15.82 8.66 3.52
N SER A 112 16.03 7.63 2.74
CA SER A 112 15.69 7.57 1.31
C SER A 112 15.13 6.18 0.98
N PRO A 113 13.92 5.83 1.49
CA PRO A 113 13.38 4.49 1.32
C PRO A 113 12.94 4.24 -0.13
N LEU A 114 12.96 2.97 -0.53
CA LEU A 114 12.24 2.48 -1.70
C LEU A 114 10.75 2.33 -1.35
N LEU A 115 9.88 2.63 -2.30
CA LEU A 115 8.45 2.31 -2.19
C LEU A 115 8.16 1.01 -2.94
N TRP A 116 7.61 0.04 -2.23
CA TRP A 116 7.04 -1.18 -2.80
C TRP A 116 5.54 -1.16 -2.55
N THR A 117 4.74 -0.93 -3.58
CA THR A 117 3.30 -0.80 -3.42
C THR A 117 2.52 -1.91 -4.10
N TYR A 118 1.47 -2.37 -3.42
CA TYR A 118 0.43 -3.26 -3.94
C TYR A 118 -0.88 -2.51 -4.21
N ASN A 119 -0.90 -1.20 -3.95
CA ASN A 119 -2.12 -0.41 -4.02
C ASN A 119 -2.16 0.42 -5.30
N PRO A 120 -3.08 0.14 -6.25
CA PRO A 120 -3.21 0.92 -7.49
C PRO A 120 -3.54 2.41 -7.24
N LEU A 121 -4.15 2.75 -6.09
CA LEU A 121 -4.48 4.14 -5.72
C LEU A 121 -3.32 4.88 -5.04
N THR A 122 -2.09 4.40 -5.14
CA THR A 122 -0.92 4.98 -4.46
C THR A 122 -0.72 6.45 -4.78
N LEU A 123 -0.87 6.88 -6.03
CA LEU A 123 -0.68 8.27 -6.45
C LEU A 123 -1.74 9.23 -5.88
N GLU A 124 -2.90 8.71 -5.47
CA GLU A 124 -3.92 9.51 -4.82
C GLU A 124 -3.50 9.96 -3.42
N VAL A 125 -2.61 9.23 -2.77
CA VAL A 125 -2.22 9.47 -1.37
C VAL A 125 -0.74 9.81 -1.18
N LEU A 126 0.17 9.33 -2.04
CA LEU A 126 1.61 9.55 -1.95
C LEU A 126 2.16 10.22 -3.21
N SER A 127 3.33 10.84 -3.09
CA SER A 127 4.14 11.32 -4.21
C SER A 127 5.37 10.44 -4.33
N LEU A 128 5.67 9.93 -5.52
CA LEU A 128 6.83 9.07 -5.76
C LEU A 128 8.16 9.80 -5.60
N SER A 129 8.19 11.12 -5.79
CA SER A 129 9.39 11.94 -5.59
C SER A 129 9.94 11.92 -4.16
N SER A 130 9.17 11.39 -3.21
CA SER A 130 9.59 11.24 -1.80
C SER A 130 10.41 9.99 -1.55
N PHE A 131 10.64 9.15 -2.57
CA PHE A 131 11.29 7.86 -2.48
C PHE A 131 12.50 7.78 -3.40
N ALA A 132 13.48 6.94 -3.06
CA ALA A 132 14.66 6.68 -3.89
C ALA A 132 14.32 5.89 -5.17
N GLY A 133 13.23 5.15 -5.14
CA GLY A 133 12.69 4.39 -6.25
C GLY A 133 11.34 3.80 -5.87
N SER A 134 10.60 3.33 -6.87
CA SER A 134 9.23 2.85 -6.69
C SER A 134 8.96 1.60 -7.51
N ILE A 135 8.31 0.64 -6.88
CA ILE A 135 7.91 -0.65 -7.45
C ILE A 135 6.40 -0.79 -7.25
N TYR A 136 5.67 -1.06 -8.32
CA TYR A 136 4.29 -1.53 -8.23
C TYR A 136 4.24 -3.04 -8.43
N HIS A 137 3.64 -3.76 -7.48
CA HIS A 137 3.48 -5.21 -7.54
C HIS A 137 2.00 -5.54 -7.72
N CYS A 138 1.61 -5.82 -8.97
CA CYS A 138 0.27 -6.24 -9.35
C CYS A 138 0.11 -7.74 -9.13
N VAL A 139 -0.68 -8.11 -8.13
CA VAL A 139 -0.93 -9.52 -7.76
C VAL A 139 -2.26 -10.02 -8.34
N ASP A 140 -3.27 -9.14 -8.35
CA ASP A 140 -4.64 -9.43 -8.76
C ASP A 140 -5.24 -8.26 -9.52
N ARG A 141 -6.22 -8.53 -10.38
CA ARG A 141 -7.09 -7.51 -10.97
C ARG A 141 -8.11 -7.02 -9.92
N ILE A 142 -7.69 -6.08 -9.06
CA ILE A 142 -8.53 -5.55 -7.98
C ILE A 142 -9.84 -4.96 -8.53
N GLN A 143 -9.81 -4.33 -9.70
CA GLN A 143 -10.98 -3.78 -10.39
C GLN A 143 -12.03 -4.82 -10.76
N ALA A 144 -11.65 -6.11 -10.90
CA ALA A 144 -12.58 -7.20 -11.19
C ALA A 144 -13.32 -7.71 -9.94
N GLN A 145 -12.94 -7.26 -8.75
CA GLN A 145 -13.61 -7.68 -7.52
C GLN A 145 -14.97 -6.99 -7.37
N PRO A 146 -16.01 -7.68 -6.85
CA PRO A 146 -17.31 -7.09 -6.60
C PRO A 146 -17.23 -5.85 -5.71
N GLU A 147 -18.11 -4.88 -5.96
CA GLU A 147 -18.24 -3.63 -5.19
C GLU A 147 -17.04 -2.67 -5.31
N MET A 148 -16.08 -2.93 -6.19
CA MET A 148 -14.94 -2.03 -6.42
C MET A 148 -15.30 -1.01 -7.52
N PRO A 149 -14.86 0.26 -7.39
CA PRO A 149 -15.04 1.28 -8.45
C PRO A 149 -14.05 1.01 -9.60
N ALA A 150 -14.42 0.06 -10.48
CA ALA A 150 -13.53 -0.51 -11.52
C ALA A 150 -12.84 0.56 -12.37
N ASP A 151 -13.60 1.49 -12.97
CA ASP A 151 -13.06 2.55 -13.85
C ASP A 151 -12.05 3.47 -13.15
N ARG A 152 -12.26 3.74 -11.85
CA ARG A 152 -11.35 4.56 -11.06
C ARG A 152 -10.05 3.82 -10.80
N ILE A 153 -10.15 2.54 -10.42
CA ILE A 153 -8.99 1.71 -10.10
C ILE A 153 -8.17 1.49 -11.35
N GLU A 154 -8.79 1.18 -12.48
CA GLU A 154 -8.11 0.96 -13.74
C GLU A 154 -7.34 2.20 -14.20
N ARG A 155 -7.97 3.38 -14.20
CA ARG A 155 -7.28 4.64 -14.52
C ARG A 155 -6.12 4.93 -13.57
N ALA A 156 -6.31 4.70 -12.27
CA ALA A 156 -5.27 4.93 -11.28
C ALA A 156 -4.10 3.94 -11.44
N GLU A 157 -4.39 2.67 -11.76
CA GLU A 157 -3.39 1.65 -12.05
C GLU A 157 -2.56 2.00 -13.29
N GLN A 158 -3.21 2.43 -14.38
CA GLN A 158 -2.53 2.88 -15.58
C GLN A 158 -1.55 4.03 -15.29
N GLN A 159 -2.02 5.05 -14.55
CA GLN A 159 -1.17 6.18 -14.14
C GLN A 159 -0.02 5.74 -13.25
N LEU A 160 -0.27 4.81 -12.31
CA LEU A 160 0.75 4.27 -11.43
C LEU A 160 1.82 3.50 -12.20
N CYS A 161 1.41 2.62 -13.12
CA CYS A 161 2.34 1.85 -13.96
C CYS A 161 3.25 2.76 -14.78
N GLN A 162 2.72 3.84 -15.36
CA GLN A 162 3.51 4.82 -16.11
C GLN A 162 4.49 5.62 -15.25
N ALA A 163 4.21 5.75 -13.95
CA ALA A 163 4.96 6.61 -13.05
C ALA A 163 6.04 5.88 -12.22
N VAL A 164 5.87 4.59 -11.97
CA VAL A 164 6.83 3.80 -11.17
C VAL A 164 8.05 3.37 -11.98
N ASN A 165 9.16 3.08 -11.28
CA ASN A 165 10.38 2.61 -11.94
C ASN A 165 10.23 1.17 -12.46
N VAL A 166 9.53 0.30 -11.73
CA VAL A 166 9.40 -1.12 -12.05
C VAL A 166 7.99 -1.61 -11.73
N VAL A 167 7.46 -2.48 -12.56
CA VAL A 167 6.20 -3.21 -12.32
C VAL A 167 6.51 -4.71 -12.19
N PHE A 168 6.05 -5.34 -11.10
CA PHE A 168 6.05 -6.78 -10.93
C PHE A 168 4.64 -7.33 -11.08
N THR A 169 4.52 -8.50 -11.70
CA THR A 169 3.25 -9.20 -11.90
C THR A 169 3.38 -10.66 -11.50
N THR A 170 2.29 -11.28 -11.07
CA THR A 170 2.24 -12.69 -10.64
C THR A 170 1.58 -13.61 -11.66
N ALA A 171 1.17 -13.08 -12.81
CA ALA A 171 0.57 -13.84 -13.90
C ALA A 171 1.03 -13.29 -15.26
N PRO A 172 1.21 -14.15 -16.28
CA PRO A 172 1.57 -13.72 -17.64
C PRO A 172 0.56 -12.77 -18.25
N GLU A 173 -0.73 -12.96 -17.97
CA GLU A 173 -1.82 -12.10 -18.47
C GLU A 173 -1.75 -10.69 -17.88
N LEU A 174 -1.33 -10.56 -16.60
CA LEU A 174 -1.08 -9.27 -15.98
C LEU A 174 0.14 -8.60 -16.62
N GLN A 175 1.21 -9.36 -16.87
CA GLN A 175 2.38 -8.84 -17.56
C GLN A 175 2.01 -8.33 -18.95
N ALA A 176 1.32 -9.12 -19.75
CA ALA A 176 0.91 -8.73 -21.10
C ALA A 176 0.06 -7.45 -21.12
N SER A 177 -0.80 -7.26 -20.11
CA SER A 177 -1.66 -6.09 -20.00
C SER A 177 -0.93 -4.81 -19.51
N LEU A 178 0.10 -4.94 -18.67
CA LEU A 178 0.80 -3.80 -18.07
C LEU A 178 2.13 -3.45 -18.76
N ALA A 179 2.74 -4.37 -19.51
CA ALA A 179 3.99 -4.12 -20.25
C ALA A 179 3.90 -2.94 -21.24
N PRO A 180 2.78 -2.68 -21.94
CA PRO A 180 2.64 -1.49 -22.76
C PRO A 180 2.68 -0.17 -21.99
N LEU A 181 2.40 -0.19 -20.68
CA LEU A 181 2.38 0.99 -19.83
C LEU A 181 3.74 1.27 -19.17
N ASN A 182 4.55 0.22 -18.96
CA ASN A 182 5.88 0.34 -18.37
C ASN A 182 6.83 -0.72 -18.97
N PRO A 183 7.92 -0.30 -19.65
CA PRO A 183 8.87 -1.23 -20.27
C PRO A 183 9.63 -2.10 -19.25
N HIS A 184 9.66 -1.72 -17.97
CA HIS A 184 10.26 -2.48 -16.89
C HIS A 184 9.22 -3.32 -16.15
N THR A 185 8.34 -4.00 -16.91
CA THR A 185 7.34 -4.92 -16.35
C THR A 185 7.86 -6.35 -16.39
N HIS A 186 7.97 -6.98 -15.23
CA HIS A 186 8.53 -8.32 -15.06
C HIS A 186 7.53 -9.26 -14.39
N PHE A 187 7.49 -10.48 -14.89
CA PHE A 187 6.71 -11.57 -14.31
C PHE A 187 7.55 -12.37 -13.31
N PHE A 188 6.96 -12.67 -12.16
CA PHE A 188 7.48 -13.58 -11.14
C PHE A 188 6.36 -14.55 -10.75
N GLY A 189 6.48 -15.79 -11.15
CA GLY A 189 5.60 -16.91 -10.79
C GLY A 189 6.05 -17.63 -9.55
#